data_01e4a5139264fdf32252f788671b668c
#
_entry.id   01e4a5139264fdf32252f788671b668c
#
_cell.length_a   1.000
_cell.length_b   1.000
_cell.length_c   1.000
_cell.angle_alpha   90.00
_cell.angle_beta   90.00
_cell.angle_gamma   90.00
#
_symmetry.space_group_name_H-M   'P 1'
#
loop_
_entity.id
_entity.type
_entity.pdbx_description
1 polymer ?
#
loop_
_entity_poly.entity_id
_entity_poly.type
_entity_poly.pdbx_seq_one_letter_code
_entity_poly.pdbx_strand_id
1 'polypeptide(L)'
;VLESSELAKKKGLSIVSGLCWRYDYGVRETINRILDGAIGDVVSIQENYLTGPLWHRGNDPSWSQMEYQLRNWIYFTWLSGDHNVEQHVHSLDKAQWILGDTNPIAAVGLGGRQVRTDEKYGHIFDHHAVCYEYANGVRVHAYTRQQAGCANDTEDYVFGTKGSCQVLKHEIRKPNGEIAWKYSGPKPSMYQVEHDELFRSIREGKPINNGHYMALSTMVAIMGRMATYSGQRVTWEQAFNSTVDLSPKAYEWGDVEVPPVAMPGITKEI
;
A
#
# COMPACT_ATOMS: atom_id res chain seq x y z
N VAL A 1 14.68 -8.18 -1.15
CA VAL A 1 13.51 -8.60 -1.94
C VAL A 1 13.78 -8.45 -3.43
N LEU A 2 14.24 -7.28 -3.92
CA LEU A 2 14.57 -7.08 -5.34
C LEU A 2 15.60 -8.06 -5.86
N GLU A 3 16.70 -8.26 -5.15
CA GLU A 3 17.75 -9.25 -5.50
C GLU A 3 17.19 -10.68 -5.56
N SER A 4 16.35 -11.05 -4.59
CA SER A 4 15.70 -12.36 -4.57
C SER A 4 14.72 -12.54 -5.73
N SER A 5 14.01 -11.46 -6.11
CA SER A 5 13.14 -11.44 -7.29
C SER A 5 13.94 -11.67 -8.58
N GLU A 6 15.06 -10.98 -8.74
CA GLU A 6 15.95 -11.18 -9.91
C GLU A 6 16.56 -12.58 -9.94
N LEU A 7 16.91 -13.13 -8.77
CA LEU A 7 17.41 -14.50 -8.67
C LEU A 7 16.33 -15.52 -9.07
N ALA A 8 15.09 -15.32 -8.62
CA ALA A 8 13.95 -16.17 -8.99
C ALA A 8 13.70 -16.12 -10.51
N LYS A 9 13.73 -14.92 -11.11
CA LYS A 9 13.61 -14.75 -12.55
C LYS A 9 14.70 -15.52 -13.31
N LYS A 10 15.96 -15.40 -12.88
CA LYS A 10 17.09 -16.14 -13.48
C LYS A 10 16.93 -17.66 -13.36
N LYS A 11 16.28 -18.14 -12.30
CA LYS A 11 16.01 -19.57 -12.07
C LYS A 11 14.71 -20.07 -12.70
N GLY A 12 13.93 -19.22 -13.36
CA GLY A 12 12.65 -19.59 -13.94
C GLY A 12 11.58 -19.93 -12.89
N LEU A 13 11.64 -19.30 -11.72
CA LEU A 13 10.67 -19.51 -10.62
C LEU A 13 9.58 -18.46 -10.64
N SER A 14 8.35 -18.89 -10.34
CA SER A 14 7.21 -17.98 -10.20
C SER A 14 7.18 -17.35 -8.82
N ILE A 15 6.95 -16.02 -8.77
CA ILE A 15 6.63 -15.25 -7.58
C ILE A 15 5.36 -14.48 -7.88
N VAL A 16 4.30 -14.71 -7.09
CA VAL A 16 3.05 -13.96 -7.14
C VAL A 16 2.89 -13.21 -5.82
N SER A 17 2.52 -11.95 -5.94
CA SER A 17 2.31 -11.04 -4.82
C SER A 17 0.83 -10.93 -4.48
N GLY A 18 0.50 -10.84 -3.19
CA GLY A 18 -0.86 -10.58 -2.70
C GLY A 18 -1.39 -9.16 -2.98
N LEU A 19 -0.78 -8.41 -3.91
CA LEU A 19 -1.35 -7.16 -4.45
C LEU A 19 -2.48 -7.52 -5.44
N CYS A 20 -3.54 -8.11 -4.89
CA CYS A 20 -4.58 -8.85 -5.61
C CYS A 20 -5.41 -8.02 -6.58
N TRP A 21 -5.46 -6.68 -6.42
CA TRP A 21 -6.14 -5.80 -7.37
C TRP A 21 -5.54 -5.87 -8.78
N ARG A 22 -4.28 -6.25 -8.92
CA ARG A 22 -3.67 -6.54 -10.23
C ARG A 22 -4.26 -7.80 -10.90
N TYR A 23 -5.09 -8.56 -10.18
CA TYR A 23 -5.79 -9.76 -10.66
C TYR A 23 -7.32 -9.56 -10.76
N ASP A 24 -7.85 -8.39 -10.39
CA ASP A 24 -9.24 -8.01 -10.65
C ASP A 24 -9.41 -7.59 -12.12
N TYR A 25 -10.32 -8.25 -12.83
CA TYR A 25 -10.52 -7.99 -14.26
C TYR A 25 -11.05 -6.58 -14.53
N GLY A 26 -11.91 -6.07 -13.65
CA GLY A 26 -12.44 -4.71 -13.76
C GLY A 26 -11.35 -3.66 -13.55
N VAL A 27 -10.49 -3.85 -12.56
CA VAL A 27 -9.35 -2.95 -12.29
C VAL A 27 -8.35 -3.01 -13.45
N ARG A 28 -7.99 -4.21 -13.94
CA ARG A 28 -7.11 -4.38 -15.10
C ARG A 28 -7.61 -3.61 -16.32
N GLU A 29 -8.87 -3.81 -16.67
CA GLU A 29 -9.45 -3.14 -17.83
C GLU A 29 -9.54 -1.63 -17.63
N THR A 30 -9.88 -1.18 -16.42
CA THR A 30 -9.95 0.24 -16.07
C THR A 30 -8.59 0.91 -16.21
N ILE A 31 -7.54 0.32 -15.63
CA ILE A 31 -6.18 0.86 -15.70
C ILE A 31 -5.64 0.82 -17.12
N ASN A 32 -5.86 -0.27 -17.87
CA ASN A 32 -5.47 -0.34 -19.28
C ASN A 32 -6.07 0.83 -20.09
N ARG A 33 -7.35 1.17 -19.87
CA ARG A 33 -7.97 2.32 -20.53
C ARG A 33 -7.36 3.66 -20.14
N ILE A 34 -6.96 3.82 -18.87
CA ILE A 34 -6.22 5.01 -18.42
C ILE A 34 -4.89 5.10 -19.17
N LEU A 35 -4.14 4.00 -19.23
CA LEU A 35 -2.85 3.91 -19.93
C LEU A 35 -2.99 4.14 -21.45
N ASP A 36 -4.11 3.72 -22.05
CA ASP A 36 -4.48 4.00 -23.45
C ASP A 36 -4.98 5.44 -23.68
N GLY A 37 -4.96 6.30 -22.65
CA GLY A 37 -5.26 7.71 -22.75
C GLY A 37 -6.74 8.08 -22.66
N ALA A 38 -7.62 7.21 -22.15
CA ALA A 38 -9.05 7.47 -22.04
C ALA A 38 -9.42 8.71 -21.22
N ILE A 39 -8.56 9.13 -20.28
CA ILE A 39 -8.71 10.37 -19.50
C ILE A 39 -7.67 11.45 -19.87
N GLY A 40 -6.88 11.24 -20.94
CA GLY A 40 -5.74 12.07 -21.27
C GLY A 40 -4.56 11.85 -20.33
N ASP A 41 -3.71 12.85 -20.17
CA ASP A 41 -2.58 12.80 -19.25
C ASP A 41 -3.07 12.84 -17.81
N VAL A 42 -2.53 11.97 -16.94
CA VAL A 42 -2.84 11.99 -15.50
C VAL A 42 -2.27 13.25 -14.86
N VAL A 43 -3.11 14.00 -14.17
CA VAL A 43 -2.75 15.25 -13.47
C VAL A 43 -2.58 15.02 -11.98
N SER A 44 -3.48 14.25 -11.38
CA SER A 44 -3.49 13.96 -9.95
C SER A 44 -4.21 12.65 -9.68
N ILE A 45 -3.81 11.97 -8.60
CA ILE A 45 -4.52 10.81 -8.07
C ILE A 45 -4.83 11.09 -6.59
N GLN A 46 -6.06 10.76 -6.17
CA GLN A 46 -6.46 10.73 -4.79
C GLN A 46 -6.80 9.29 -4.42
N GLU A 47 -6.13 8.76 -3.42
CA GLU A 47 -6.33 7.41 -2.95
C GLU A 47 -6.85 7.41 -1.52
N ASN A 48 -7.99 6.79 -1.34
CA ASN A 48 -8.63 6.69 -0.04
C ASN A 48 -8.65 5.23 0.43
N TYR A 49 -8.17 5.02 1.64
CA TYR A 49 -8.33 3.75 2.35
C TYR A 49 -8.86 4.05 3.77
N LEU A 50 -10.06 4.62 3.79
CA LEU A 50 -10.72 5.09 5.02
C LEU A 50 -11.66 4.01 5.53
N THR A 51 -11.28 3.35 6.62
CA THR A 51 -12.01 2.21 7.20
C THR A 51 -12.29 2.39 8.68
N GLY A 52 -13.06 1.47 9.23
CA GLY A 52 -13.24 1.31 10.67
C GLY A 52 -12.06 0.60 11.33
N PRO A 53 -12.15 0.36 12.65
CA PRO A 53 -11.12 -0.37 13.40
C PRO A 53 -11.00 -1.81 12.90
N LEU A 54 -9.80 -2.36 13.00
CA LEU A 54 -9.52 -3.75 12.68
C LEU A 54 -9.65 -4.64 13.93
N TRP A 55 -9.55 -5.95 13.69
CA TRP A 55 -9.58 -6.98 14.71
C TRP A 55 -8.42 -6.83 15.71
N HIS A 56 -8.64 -7.35 16.92
CA HIS A 56 -7.61 -7.58 17.93
C HIS A 56 -7.84 -8.97 18.53
N ARG A 57 -6.78 -9.76 18.68
CA ARG A 57 -6.88 -11.15 19.16
C ARG A 57 -6.95 -11.28 20.67
N GLY A 58 -7.02 -10.18 21.38
CA GLY A 58 -6.95 -10.15 22.83
C GLY A 58 -5.52 -10.29 23.36
N ASN A 59 -5.43 -10.55 24.64
CA ASN A 59 -4.19 -10.86 25.34
C ASN A 59 -4.45 -12.04 26.28
N ASP A 60 -3.48 -12.93 26.42
CA ASP A 60 -3.49 -14.03 27.38
C ASP A 60 -2.24 -13.91 28.27
N PRO A 61 -2.38 -14.00 29.61
CA PRO A 61 -1.23 -13.89 30.50
C PRO A 61 -0.13 -14.94 30.29
N SER A 62 -0.43 -16.03 29.59
CA SER A 62 0.56 -17.06 29.21
C SER A 62 1.40 -16.70 27.99
N TRP A 63 0.99 -15.69 27.20
CA TRP A 63 1.73 -15.32 26.00
C TRP A 63 2.95 -14.46 26.36
N SER A 64 4.09 -14.79 25.76
CA SER A 64 5.23 -13.88 25.75
C SER A 64 4.93 -12.64 24.90
N GLN A 65 5.73 -11.59 25.06
CA GLN A 65 5.59 -10.38 24.21
C GLN A 65 5.77 -10.70 22.73
N MET A 66 6.68 -11.60 22.36
CA MET A 66 6.84 -12.07 20.99
C MET A 66 5.54 -12.71 20.47
N GLU A 67 4.94 -13.61 21.24
CA GLU A 67 3.68 -14.25 20.85
C GLU A 67 2.54 -13.25 20.74
N TYR A 68 2.42 -12.33 21.71
CA TYR A 68 1.42 -11.29 21.68
C TYR A 68 1.53 -10.41 20.42
N GLN A 69 2.74 -9.95 20.10
CA GLN A 69 2.97 -9.13 18.91
C GLN A 69 2.69 -9.90 17.62
N LEU A 70 3.12 -11.14 17.49
CA LEU A 70 2.82 -11.99 16.33
C LEU A 70 1.31 -12.22 16.15
N ARG A 71 0.56 -12.45 17.24
CA ARG A 71 -0.90 -12.63 17.18
C ARG A 71 -1.63 -11.33 16.84
N ASN A 72 -1.10 -10.18 17.24
CA ASN A 72 -1.65 -8.85 17.00
C ASN A 72 -0.77 -8.03 16.03
N TRP A 73 -0.18 -8.69 15.06
CA TRP A 73 0.88 -8.21 14.18
C TRP A 73 0.60 -6.86 13.50
N ILE A 74 -0.65 -6.55 13.21
CA ILE A 74 -1.04 -5.30 12.54
C ILE A 74 -0.70 -4.04 13.36
N TYR A 75 -0.50 -4.18 14.67
CA TYR A 75 -0.24 -3.07 15.58
C TYR A 75 1.25 -2.80 15.85
N PHE A 76 2.14 -3.54 15.19
CA PHE A 76 3.59 -3.46 15.40
C PHE A 76 4.32 -3.26 14.08
N THR A 77 5.08 -2.16 13.96
CA THR A 77 5.67 -1.74 12.68
C THR A 77 6.66 -2.74 12.10
N TRP A 78 7.39 -3.49 12.92
CA TRP A 78 8.33 -4.50 12.43
C TRP A 78 7.65 -5.67 11.70
N LEU A 79 6.36 -5.86 11.94
CA LEU A 79 5.52 -6.88 11.28
C LEU A 79 4.67 -6.28 10.15
N SER A 80 4.01 -5.16 10.43
CA SER A 80 3.01 -4.59 9.52
C SER A 80 3.53 -3.40 8.69
N GLY A 81 4.54 -2.70 9.17
CA GLY A 81 4.94 -1.41 8.61
C GLY A 81 3.96 -0.28 8.93
N ASP A 82 3.00 -0.46 9.84
CA ASP A 82 1.80 0.35 10.06
C ASP A 82 0.75 0.17 8.95
N HIS A 83 -0.51 0.58 9.19
CA HIS A 83 -1.61 0.38 8.23
C HIS A 83 -1.42 1.14 6.91
N ASN A 84 -0.55 2.14 6.85
CA ASN A 84 -0.14 2.76 5.60
C ASN A 84 0.61 1.77 4.69
N VAL A 85 1.32 0.80 5.27
CA VAL A 85 2.06 -0.25 4.55
C VAL A 85 1.21 -1.51 4.42
N GLU A 86 0.68 -2.02 5.53
CA GLU A 86 -0.06 -3.29 5.55
C GLU A 86 -1.32 -3.26 4.70
N GLN A 87 -2.04 -2.14 4.69
CA GLN A 87 -3.35 -2.03 4.05
C GLN A 87 -3.36 -1.04 2.88
N HIS A 88 -2.86 0.18 3.08
CA HIS A 88 -2.93 1.23 2.06
C HIS A 88 -2.02 0.96 0.85
N VAL A 89 -1.06 0.05 0.97
CA VAL A 89 -0.24 -0.43 -0.14
C VAL A 89 -1.09 -0.88 -1.33
N HIS A 90 -2.30 -1.38 -1.10
CA HIS A 90 -3.21 -1.80 -2.17
C HIS A 90 -3.68 -0.64 -3.06
N SER A 91 -3.90 0.55 -2.51
CA SER A 91 -4.19 1.75 -3.30
C SER A 91 -2.91 2.30 -3.93
N LEU A 92 -1.84 2.44 -3.15
CA LEU A 92 -0.55 2.93 -3.64
C LEU A 92 0.01 2.09 -4.81
N ASP A 93 -0.21 0.77 -4.79
CA ASP A 93 0.15 -0.10 -5.92
C ASP A 93 -0.63 0.23 -7.20
N LYS A 94 -1.92 0.56 -7.09
CA LYS A 94 -2.71 0.99 -8.25
C LYS A 94 -2.21 2.32 -8.82
N ALA A 95 -1.84 3.29 -7.95
CA ALA A 95 -1.21 4.53 -8.41
C ALA A 95 0.12 4.28 -9.12
N GLN A 96 0.97 3.43 -8.53
CA GLN A 96 2.22 3.03 -9.19
C GLN A 96 1.96 2.42 -10.57
N TRP A 97 1.01 1.52 -10.68
CA TRP A 97 0.62 0.91 -11.95
C TRP A 97 0.12 1.95 -12.97
N ILE A 98 -0.79 2.84 -12.56
CA ILE A 98 -1.31 3.93 -13.42
C ILE A 98 -0.18 4.86 -13.89
N LEU A 99 0.84 5.09 -13.08
CA LEU A 99 2.00 5.93 -13.41
C LEU A 99 3.16 5.16 -14.06
N GLY A 100 2.89 3.94 -14.58
CA GLY A 100 3.85 3.13 -15.31
C GLY A 100 4.98 2.58 -14.44
N ASP A 101 4.68 2.23 -13.19
CA ASP A 101 5.63 1.75 -12.17
C ASP A 101 6.81 2.73 -11.93
N THR A 102 6.53 4.04 -12.12
CA THR A 102 7.49 5.11 -11.85
C THR A 102 7.48 5.47 -10.37
N ASN A 103 8.65 5.57 -9.75
CA ASN A 103 8.77 5.92 -8.34
C ASN A 103 8.57 7.42 -8.09
N PRO A 104 7.95 7.82 -6.95
CA PRO A 104 7.90 9.21 -6.56
C PRO A 104 9.31 9.75 -6.24
N ILE A 105 9.53 11.04 -6.46
CA ILE A 105 10.81 11.69 -6.09
C ILE A 105 10.87 12.03 -4.61
N ALA A 106 9.72 12.29 -3.98
CA ALA A 106 9.61 12.60 -2.57
C ALA A 106 8.19 12.35 -2.04
N ALA A 107 8.07 12.28 -0.73
CA ALA A 107 6.81 12.29 0.01
C ALA A 107 6.88 13.26 1.18
N VAL A 108 5.74 13.89 1.48
CA VAL A 108 5.51 14.67 2.69
C VAL A 108 4.14 14.29 3.25
N GLY A 109 4.00 14.23 4.56
CA GLY A 109 2.73 13.78 5.12
C GLY A 109 2.47 14.26 6.53
N LEU A 110 1.21 14.08 6.92
CA LEU A 110 0.68 14.29 8.26
C LEU A 110 0.11 12.96 8.75
N GLY A 111 0.25 12.69 10.02
CA GLY A 111 -0.34 11.50 10.63
C GLY A 111 -0.30 11.59 12.13
N GLY A 112 -0.92 10.65 12.77
CA GLY A 112 -0.94 10.63 14.21
C GLY A 112 -1.76 9.50 14.80
N ARG A 113 -1.83 9.53 16.12
CA ARG A 113 -2.57 8.60 16.94
C ARG A 113 -3.54 9.37 17.82
N GLN A 114 -4.82 9.26 17.52
CA GLN A 114 -5.89 9.97 18.21
C GLN A 114 -6.82 9.04 18.99
N VAL A 115 -7.17 7.88 18.44
CA VAL A 115 -8.11 6.93 19.05
C VAL A 115 -7.43 5.62 19.47
N ARG A 116 -6.29 5.26 18.89
CA ARG A 116 -5.50 4.07 19.26
C ARG A 116 -4.53 4.37 20.40
N THR A 117 -5.04 4.92 21.50
CA THR A 117 -4.22 5.38 22.65
C THR A 117 -3.93 4.27 23.67
N ASP A 118 -4.67 3.19 23.66
CA ASP A 118 -4.48 2.03 24.55
C ASP A 118 -3.23 1.22 24.12
N GLU A 119 -2.52 0.65 25.09
CA GLU A 119 -1.30 -0.16 24.89
C GLU A 119 -1.50 -1.34 23.95
N LYS A 120 -2.71 -1.92 23.91
CA LYS A 120 -3.04 -3.03 23.02
C LYS A 120 -2.86 -2.72 21.54
N TYR A 121 -2.86 -1.46 21.16
CA TYR A 121 -2.63 -1.02 19.78
C TYR A 121 -1.15 -0.79 19.44
N GLY A 122 -0.22 -1.31 20.25
CA GLY A 122 1.19 -1.14 20.02
C GLY A 122 1.59 0.33 19.87
N HIS A 123 2.30 0.66 18.82
CA HIS A 123 2.83 2.02 18.60
C HIS A 123 2.46 2.64 17.25
N ILE A 124 1.59 1.99 16.45
CA ILE A 124 1.18 2.49 15.13
C ILE A 124 0.26 3.71 15.24
N PHE A 125 0.18 4.49 14.17
CA PHE A 125 -0.79 5.57 14.02
C PHE A 125 -2.19 5.01 13.73
N ASP A 126 -3.21 5.87 13.75
CA ASP A 126 -4.57 5.52 13.33
C ASP A 126 -5.04 6.29 12.09
N HIS A 127 -4.23 7.23 11.60
CA HIS A 127 -4.46 7.95 10.35
C HIS A 127 -3.16 8.46 9.73
N HIS A 128 -3.12 8.49 8.40
CA HIS A 128 -2.06 9.11 7.60
C HIS A 128 -2.68 9.88 6.43
N ALA A 129 -2.05 11.01 6.09
CA ALA A 129 -2.33 11.78 4.89
C ALA A 129 -0.99 12.11 4.24
N VAL A 130 -0.72 11.54 3.08
CA VAL A 130 0.59 11.66 2.40
C VAL A 130 0.39 12.23 1.02
N CYS A 131 1.25 13.17 0.63
CA CYS A 131 1.39 13.64 -0.73
C CYS A 131 2.70 13.11 -1.31
N TYR A 132 2.61 12.28 -2.32
CA TYR A 132 3.76 11.80 -3.10
C TYR A 132 3.96 12.71 -4.31
N GLU A 133 5.20 13.13 -4.53
CA GLU A 133 5.62 14.01 -5.61
C GLU A 133 6.28 13.18 -6.71
N TYR A 134 5.84 13.35 -7.96
CA TYR A 134 6.45 12.70 -9.12
C TYR A 134 7.19 13.71 -10.00
N ALA A 135 8.22 13.24 -10.71
CA ALA A 135 9.10 14.10 -11.53
C ALA A 135 8.35 14.84 -12.65
N ASN A 136 7.28 14.26 -13.17
CA ASN A 136 6.42 14.86 -14.20
C ASN A 136 5.41 15.89 -13.65
N GLY A 137 5.46 16.22 -12.35
CA GLY A 137 4.57 17.16 -11.68
C GLY A 137 3.29 16.55 -11.13
N VAL A 138 2.99 15.29 -11.41
CA VAL A 138 1.84 14.58 -10.82
C VAL A 138 1.96 14.52 -9.31
N ARG A 139 0.83 14.68 -8.63
CA ARG A 139 0.71 14.48 -7.18
C ARG A 139 -0.26 13.34 -6.89
N VAL A 140 0.17 12.43 -6.01
CA VAL A 140 -0.70 11.38 -5.44
C VAL A 140 -0.99 11.75 -4.01
N HIS A 141 -2.27 12.01 -3.71
CA HIS A 141 -2.78 12.34 -2.39
C HIS A 141 -3.39 11.07 -1.77
N ALA A 142 -2.72 10.52 -0.80
CA ALA A 142 -3.04 9.23 -0.21
C ALA A 142 -3.53 9.41 1.23
N TYR A 143 -4.78 9.02 1.48
CA TYR A 143 -5.43 9.15 2.78
C TYR A 143 -5.83 7.80 3.33
N THR A 144 -5.35 7.46 4.52
CA THR A 144 -5.76 6.24 5.21
C THR A 144 -6.11 6.51 6.66
N ARG A 145 -7.14 5.81 7.15
CA ARG A 145 -7.64 5.95 8.52
C ARG A 145 -8.34 4.67 8.94
N GLN A 146 -8.17 4.32 10.21
CA GLN A 146 -8.84 3.18 10.84
C GLN A 146 -9.53 3.64 12.15
N GLN A 147 -10.61 4.37 12.04
CA GLN A 147 -11.34 4.97 13.17
C GLN A 147 -12.83 4.62 13.12
N ALA A 148 -13.42 4.27 14.27
CA ALA A 148 -14.83 3.96 14.39
C ALA A 148 -15.72 5.22 14.24
N GLY A 149 -16.93 5.02 13.71
CA GLY A 149 -17.94 6.09 13.62
C GLY A 149 -17.67 7.14 12.54
N CYS A 150 -16.66 6.92 11.69
CA CYS A 150 -16.31 7.82 10.60
C CYS A 150 -16.81 7.28 9.24
N ALA A 151 -16.95 8.17 8.26
CA ALA A 151 -17.29 7.77 6.90
C ALA A 151 -16.19 6.89 6.30
N ASN A 152 -16.58 5.75 5.70
CA ASN A 152 -15.66 4.87 4.99
C ASN A 152 -15.60 5.24 3.51
N ASP A 153 -14.41 5.16 2.93
CA ASP A 153 -14.16 5.29 1.51
C ASP A 153 -12.88 4.53 1.16
N THR A 154 -12.98 3.56 0.25
CA THR A 154 -11.84 2.76 -0.23
C THR A 154 -11.77 2.84 -1.75
N GLU A 155 -11.83 4.04 -2.30
CA GLU A 155 -11.83 4.30 -3.73
C GLU A 155 -10.56 5.05 -4.14
N ASP A 156 -10.14 4.85 -5.38
CA ASP A 156 -9.03 5.58 -6.01
C ASP A 156 -9.60 6.47 -7.12
N TYR A 157 -9.38 7.78 -6.98
CA TYR A 157 -9.87 8.81 -7.90
C TYR A 157 -8.71 9.31 -8.76
N VAL A 158 -8.80 9.10 -10.06
CA VAL A 158 -7.76 9.55 -11.02
C VAL A 158 -8.30 10.71 -11.85
N PHE A 159 -7.57 11.79 -11.86
CA PHE A 159 -7.91 13.01 -12.60
C PHE A 159 -6.94 13.18 -13.76
N GLY A 160 -7.49 13.28 -14.95
CA GLY A 160 -6.73 13.51 -16.18
C GLY A 160 -7.18 14.76 -16.93
N THR A 161 -6.45 15.11 -17.98
CA THR A 161 -6.70 16.32 -18.79
C THR A 161 -7.99 16.22 -19.63
N LYS A 162 -8.53 15.01 -19.85
CA LYS A 162 -9.72 14.78 -20.68
C LYS A 162 -10.86 14.07 -19.93
N GLY A 163 -10.69 13.79 -18.64
CA GLY A 163 -11.71 13.11 -17.85
C GLY A 163 -11.18 12.65 -16.50
N SER A 164 -11.98 11.85 -15.81
CA SER A 164 -11.62 11.26 -14.51
C SER A 164 -12.03 9.80 -14.44
N CYS A 165 -11.47 9.09 -13.46
CA CYS A 165 -11.77 7.69 -13.22
C CYS A 165 -12.00 7.42 -11.73
N GLN A 166 -12.95 6.55 -11.42
CA GLN A 166 -13.11 5.87 -10.14
C GLN A 166 -12.73 4.41 -10.35
N VAL A 167 -11.55 4.03 -9.88
CA VAL A 167 -10.90 2.76 -10.26
C VAL A 167 -11.70 1.55 -9.77
N LEU A 168 -12.13 1.55 -8.50
CA LEU A 168 -12.86 0.42 -7.93
C LEU A 168 -14.35 0.36 -8.35
N LYS A 169 -14.91 1.49 -8.82
CA LYS A 169 -16.18 1.48 -9.53
C LYS A 169 -16.06 1.06 -11.00
N HIS A 170 -14.83 0.96 -11.48
CA HIS A 170 -14.50 0.64 -12.87
C HIS A 170 -15.20 1.59 -13.85
N GLU A 171 -15.08 2.90 -13.59
CA GLU A 171 -15.89 3.92 -14.25
C GLU A 171 -15.03 5.11 -14.69
N ILE A 172 -15.13 5.45 -15.98
CA ILE A 172 -14.48 6.62 -16.57
C ILE A 172 -15.54 7.67 -16.90
N ARG A 173 -15.28 8.92 -16.52
CA ARG A 173 -16.17 10.06 -16.74
C ARG A 173 -15.52 11.12 -17.61
N LYS A 174 -16.36 11.76 -18.45
CA LYS A 174 -16.01 12.99 -19.16
C LYS A 174 -15.91 14.18 -18.19
N PRO A 175 -15.31 15.31 -18.61
CA PRO A 175 -15.26 16.52 -17.77
C PRO A 175 -16.63 17.06 -17.34
N ASN A 176 -17.68 16.80 -18.12
CA ASN A 176 -19.06 17.20 -17.78
C ASN A 176 -19.76 16.26 -16.78
N GLY A 177 -19.05 15.22 -16.31
CA GLY A 177 -19.57 14.24 -15.35
C GLY A 177 -20.30 13.04 -15.94
N GLU A 178 -20.56 13.03 -17.26
CA GLU A 178 -21.17 11.86 -17.93
C GLU A 178 -20.24 10.63 -17.88
N ILE A 179 -20.82 9.45 -17.67
CA ILE A 179 -20.08 8.20 -17.76
C ILE A 179 -19.71 7.94 -19.21
N ALA A 180 -18.41 7.99 -19.52
CA ALA A 180 -17.89 7.66 -20.82
C ALA A 180 -17.73 6.15 -21.01
N TRP A 181 -17.38 5.45 -19.93
CA TRP A 181 -17.21 4.00 -19.93
C TRP A 181 -17.39 3.42 -18.52
N LYS A 182 -17.89 2.20 -18.48
CA LYS A 182 -18.00 1.40 -17.26
C LYS A 182 -17.79 -0.07 -17.60
N TYR A 183 -17.04 -0.76 -16.76
CA TYR A 183 -16.80 -2.19 -16.92
C TYR A 183 -18.08 -3.00 -16.71
N SER A 184 -18.35 -3.91 -17.63
CA SER A 184 -19.52 -4.81 -17.58
C SER A 184 -19.16 -6.29 -17.80
N GLY A 185 -17.87 -6.61 -17.83
CA GLY A 185 -17.36 -7.96 -18.01
C GLY A 185 -17.48 -8.85 -16.76
N PRO A 186 -16.92 -10.08 -16.82
CA PRO A 186 -16.90 -11.01 -15.70
C PRO A 186 -16.18 -10.45 -14.47
N LYS A 187 -16.65 -10.82 -13.28
CA LYS A 187 -16.08 -10.40 -11.99
C LYS A 187 -15.76 -11.62 -11.12
N PRO A 188 -14.80 -12.47 -11.52
CA PRO A 188 -14.34 -13.55 -10.65
C PRO A 188 -13.65 -12.98 -9.40
N SER A 189 -13.48 -13.82 -8.39
CA SER A 189 -12.67 -13.46 -7.23
C SER A 189 -11.23 -13.22 -7.66
N MET A 190 -10.71 -12.01 -7.43
CA MET A 190 -9.33 -11.66 -7.73
C MET A 190 -8.32 -12.57 -7.02
N TYR A 191 -8.63 -13.02 -5.81
CA TYR A 191 -7.82 -13.97 -5.05
C TYR A 191 -7.73 -15.33 -5.76
N GLN A 192 -8.84 -15.82 -6.34
CA GLN A 192 -8.84 -17.04 -7.09
C GLN A 192 -8.09 -16.88 -8.42
N VAL A 193 -8.30 -15.77 -9.13
CA VAL A 193 -7.60 -15.46 -10.38
C VAL A 193 -6.09 -15.43 -10.17
N GLU A 194 -5.62 -14.83 -9.09
CA GLU A 194 -4.21 -14.78 -8.71
C GLU A 194 -3.61 -16.19 -8.62
N HIS A 195 -4.28 -17.09 -7.90
CA HIS A 195 -3.84 -18.48 -7.77
C HIS A 195 -3.94 -19.25 -9.09
N ASP A 196 -5.03 -19.07 -9.84
CA ASP A 196 -5.22 -19.74 -11.14
C ASP A 196 -4.12 -19.34 -12.12
N GLU A 197 -3.75 -18.06 -12.17
CA GLU A 197 -2.65 -17.57 -13.01
C GLU A 197 -1.29 -18.10 -12.54
N LEU A 198 -1.03 -18.16 -11.25
CA LEU A 198 0.18 -18.75 -10.69
C LEU A 198 0.31 -20.22 -11.09
N PHE A 199 -0.70 -21.04 -10.83
CA PHE A 199 -0.63 -22.47 -11.14
C PHE A 199 -0.58 -22.73 -12.64
N ARG A 200 -1.29 -21.92 -13.45
CA ARG A 200 -1.17 -21.99 -14.90
C ARG A 200 0.26 -21.70 -15.36
N SER A 201 0.89 -20.64 -14.83
CA SER A 201 2.27 -20.26 -15.18
C SER A 201 3.27 -21.38 -14.91
N ILE A 202 3.09 -22.07 -13.77
CA ILE A 202 3.93 -23.22 -13.38
C ILE A 202 3.73 -24.39 -14.36
N ARG A 203 2.47 -24.76 -14.66
CA ARG A 203 2.15 -25.87 -15.54
C ARG A 203 2.62 -25.66 -16.99
N GLU A 204 2.55 -24.41 -17.45
CA GLU A 204 2.97 -24.03 -18.80
C GLU A 204 4.48 -23.73 -18.92
N GLY A 205 5.21 -23.71 -17.81
CA GLY A 205 6.62 -23.34 -17.80
C GLY A 205 6.87 -21.86 -18.20
N LYS A 206 5.87 -20.97 -17.94
CA LYS A 206 5.93 -19.54 -18.21
C LYS A 206 5.85 -18.78 -16.89
N PRO A 207 6.97 -18.66 -16.14
CA PRO A 207 6.94 -18.12 -14.79
C PRO A 207 6.48 -16.67 -14.76
N ILE A 208 5.64 -16.35 -13.76
CA ILE A 208 5.23 -14.99 -13.41
C ILE A 208 6.18 -14.51 -12.31
N ASN A 209 6.64 -13.27 -12.41
CA ASN A 209 7.43 -12.65 -11.36
C ASN A 209 6.87 -11.25 -11.00
N ASN A 210 6.17 -11.18 -9.89
CA ASN A 210 5.61 -9.95 -9.35
C ASN A 210 6.56 -9.21 -8.38
N GLY A 211 7.73 -9.80 -8.08
CA GLY A 211 8.60 -9.33 -7.01
C GLY A 211 9.10 -7.89 -7.20
N HIS A 212 9.26 -7.45 -8.44
CA HIS A 212 9.73 -6.09 -8.72
C HIS A 212 8.70 -5.04 -8.30
N TYR A 213 7.51 -5.05 -8.87
CA TYR A 213 6.48 -4.05 -8.54
C TYR A 213 6.02 -4.18 -7.08
N MET A 214 5.94 -5.40 -6.55
CA MET A 214 5.63 -5.63 -5.15
C MET A 214 6.60 -4.88 -4.23
N ALA A 215 7.91 -5.03 -4.47
CA ALA A 215 8.93 -4.37 -3.66
C ALA A 215 8.86 -2.84 -3.77
N LEU A 216 8.66 -2.31 -4.98
CA LEU A 216 8.59 -0.86 -5.19
C LEU A 216 7.32 -0.25 -4.61
N SER A 217 6.15 -0.85 -4.81
CA SER A 217 4.90 -0.39 -4.21
C SER A 217 4.93 -0.43 -2.68
N THR A 218 5.55 -1.47 -2.11
CA THR A 218 5.78 -1.55 -0.66
C THR A 218 6.72 -0.45 -0.18
N MET A 219 7.77 -0.14 -0.94
CA MET A 219 8.69 0.95 -0.61
C MET A 219 8.02 2.33 -0.65
N VAL A 220 7.11 2.56 -1.60
CA VAL A 220 6.28 3.78 -1.62
C VAL A 220 5.46 3.90 -0.33
N ALA A 221 4.84 2.81 0.11
CA ALA A 221 4.06 2.80 1.35
C ALA A 221 4.93 3.05 2.59
N ILE A 222 6.13 2.43 2.66
CA ILE A 222 7.12 2.67 3.72
C ILE A 222 7.57 4.13 3.75
N MET A 223 7.89 4.71 2.59
CA MET A 223 8.27 6.12 2.43
C MET A 223 7.20 7.06 2.98
N GLY A 224 5.90 6.75 2.74
CA GLY A 224 4.79 7.50 3.30
C GLY A 224 4.73 7.43 4.84
N ARG A 225 4.97 6.24 5.42
CA ARG A 225 5.10 6.11 6.86
C ARG A 225 6.28 6.91 7.40
N MET A 226 7.45 6.80 6.79
CA MET A 226 8.64 7.57 7.18
C MET A 226 8.36 9.07 7.18
N ALA A 227 7.67 9.58 6.16
CA ALA A 227 7.28 10.99 6.07
C ALA A 227 6.33 11.42 7.19
N THR A 228 5.31 10.61 7.50
CA THR A 228 4.35 10.93 8.56
C THR A 228 4.93 10.78 9.96
N TYR A 229 5.79 9.78 10.20
CA TYR A 229 6.40 9.53 11.50
C TYR A 229 7.46 10.57 11.86
N SER A 230 8.28 10.97 10.88
CA SER A 230 9.30 12.00 11.08
C SER A 230 8.76 13.42 10.97
N GLY A 231 7.66 13.64 10.23
CA GLY A 231 7.18 14.96 9.84
C GLY A 231 8.08 15.66 8.82
N GLN A 232 8.98 14.94 8.16
CA GLN A 232 9.92 15.48 7.19
C GLN A 232 9.48 15.18 5.75
N ARG A 233 10.02 15.95 4.81
CA ARG A 233 9.99 15.59 3.40
C ARG A 233 11.06 14.54 3.14
N VAL A 234 10.63 13.32 2.82
CA VAL A 234 11.49 12.17 2.56
C VAL A 234 11.64 12.00 1.06
N THR A 235 12.88 11.92 0.55
CA THR A 235 13.12 11.61 -0.85
C THR A 235 13.11 10.10 -1.09
N TRP A 236 12.87 9.69 -2.34
CA TRP A 236 12.95 8.28 -2.71
C TRP A 236 14.30 7.68 -2.36
N GLU A 237 15.37 8.40 -2.64
CA GLU A 237 16.74 7.95 -2.36
C GLU A 237 16.98 7.74 -0.86
N GLN A 238 16.53 8.67 -0.01
CA GLN A 238 16.62 8.53 1.44
C GLN A 238 15.85 7.29 1.94
N ALA A 239 14.61 7.10 1.46
CA ALA A 239 13.81 5.96 1.87
C ALA A 239 14.40 4.63 1.39
N PHE A 240 14.82 4.56 0.12
CA PHE A 240 15.32 3.34 -0.49
C PHE A 240 16.68 2.89 0.08
N ASN A 241 17.54 3.84 0.47
CA ASN A 241 18.84 3.58 1.07
C ASN A 241 18.86 3.68 2.60
N SER A 242 17.68 3.76 3.23
CA SER A 242 17.57 3.83 4.68
C SER A 242 18.19 2.60 5.35
N THR A 243 18.90 2.85 6.45
CA THR A 243 19.47 1.82 7.33
C THR A 243 18.63 1.57 8.58
N VAL A 244 17.42 2.14 8.64
CA VAL A 244 16.51 1.92 9.76
C VAL A 244 16.09 0.45 9.79
N ASP A 245 16.41 -0.21 10.88
CA ASP A 245 16.04 -1.60 11.14
C ASP A 245 14.99 -1.65 12.26
N LEU A 246 13.80 -2.13 11.93
CA LEU A 246 12.69 -2.29 12.87
C LEU A 246 12.60 -3.69 13.46
N SER A 247 13.51 -4.59 13.08
CA SER A 247 13.52 -5.97 13.55
C SER A 247 13.68 -6.06 15.07
N PRO A 248 13.12 -7.07 15.72
CA PRO A 248 13.45 -7.36 17.12
C PRO A 248 14.92 -7.79 17.24
N LYS A 249 15.53 -7.56 18.40
CA LYS A 249 16.93 -7.94 18.67
C LYS A 249 17.21 -9.44 18.51
N ALA A 250 16.19 -10.26 18.74
CA ALA A 250 16.24 -11.71 18.57
C ALA A 250 14.85 -12.23 18.15
N TYR A 251 14.83 -13.29 17.33
CA TYR A 251 13.61 -14.01 16.95
C TYR A 251 13.39 -15.21 17.86
N GLU A 252 13.16 -14.92 19.14
CA GLU A 252 12.99 -15.92 20.21
C GLU A 252 11.70 -15.64 20.99
N TRP A 253 11.12 -16.69 21.58
CA TRP A 253 9.98 -16.52 22.48
C TRP A 253 10.44 -15.84 23.78
N GLY A 254 9.92 -14.64 24.05
CA GLY A 254 10.32 -13.84 25.19
C GLY A 254 9.84 -12.39 25.06
N ASP A 255 10.56 -11.52 25.72
CA ASP A 255 10.28 -10.10 25.72
C ASP A 255 10.73 -9.44 24.41
N VAL A 256 9.84 -8.66 23.83
CA VAL A 256 10.10 -7.80 22.67
C VAL A 256 9.67 -6.38 23.04
N GLU A 257 10.60 -5.47 22.93
CA GLU A 257 10.34 -4.07 23.21
C GLU A 257 9.28 -3.48 22.25
N VAL A 258 8.35 -2.71 22.81
CA VAL A 258 7.44 -1.88 22.00
C VAL A 258 8.06 -0.49 21.91
N PRO A 259 8.44 -0.02 20.71
CA PRO A 259 8.95 1.33 20.54
C PRO A 259 7.94 2.40 20.98
N PRO A 260 8.38 3.58 21.37
CA PRO A 260 7.47 4.69 21.63
C PRO A 260 6.69 5.06 20.37
N VAL A 261 5.47 5.58 20.56
CA VAL A 261 4.69 6.14 19.44
C VAL A 261 5.49 7.25 18.78
N ALA A 262 5.57 7.23 17.46
CA ALA A 262 6.30 8.24 16.71
C ALA A 262 5.76 9.65 17.00
N MET A 263 6.67 10.63 17.08
CA MET A 263 6.35 12.04 17.28
C MET A 263 6.92 12.82 16.10
N PRO A 264 6.08 13.34 15.19
CA PRO A 264 6.53 14.15 14.06
C PRO A 264 7.39 15.35 14.52
N GLY A 265 8.51 15.57 13.84
CA GLY A 265 9.50 16.59 14.21
C GLY A 265 10.53 16.14 15.25
N ILE A 266 10.34 14.97 15.88
CA ILE A 266 11.26 14.42 16.91
C ILE A 266 11.76 13.04 16.47
N THR A 267 10.87 12.16 16.04
CA THR A 267 11.23 10.80 15.62
C THR A 267 12.09 10.82 14.36
N LYS A 268 13.19 10.08 14.40
CA LYS A 268 14.12 9.95 13.28
C LYS A 268 13.80 8.65 12.54
N GLU A 269 13.30 8.75 11.32
CA GLU A 269 12.97 7.64 10.40
C GLU A 269 13.85 7.66 9.15
N ILE A 270 14.83 8.58 9.10
CA ILE A 270 15.68 8.83 7.93
C ILE A 270 17.13 8.80 8.39
#